data_2055440c98620898c142276c85041dce
#
_entry.id   2055440c98620898c142276c85041dce
#
_cell.length_a   1.000
_cell.length_b   1.000
_cell.length_c   1.000
_cell.angle_alpha   90.00
_cell.angle_beta   90.00
_cell.angle_gamma   90.00
#
_symmetry.space_group_name_H-M   'P 1'
#
loop_
_entity.id
_entity.type
_entity.pdbx_description
1 polymer ?
#
loop_
_entity_poly.entity_id
_entity_poly.type
_entity_poly.pdbx_seq_one_letter_code
_entity_poly.pdbx_strand_id
1 'polypeptide(L)' 'MRKYTLKELRELVRLGVAEDYTNKPSEYIYTLRRLEKVGYSSGVYGINGGLVEDTETGQLYAIIGRCSNLFILF' A
#
# COMPACT_ATOMS: atom_id res chain seq x y z
N MET A 1 11.33 -10.46 1.01
CA MET A 1 10.15 -9.60 0.99
C MET A 1 9.50 -9.64 -0.39
N ARG A 2 8.21 -9.86 -0.42
CA ARG A 2 7.51 -9.92 -1.70
C ARG A 2 7.32 -8.51 -2.26
N LYS A 3 7.51 -8.38 -3.54
CA LYS A 3 7.25 -7.13 -4.27
C LYS A 3 6.13 -7.37 -5.27
N TYR A 4 5.32 -6.35 -5.45
CA TYR A 4 4.22 -6.40 -6.39
C TYR A 4 4.48 -5.46 -7.55
N THR A 5 4.07 -5.88 -8.74
CA THR A 5 4.02 -4.97 -9.88
C THR A 5 2.65 -4.31 -9.91
N LEU A 6 2.56 -3.17 -10.58
CA LEU A 6 1.28 -2.48 -10.74
C LEU A 6 0.25 -3.37 -11.43
N LYS A 7 0.69 -4.17 -12.39
CA LYS A 7 -0.17 -5.12 -13.09
C LYS A 7 -0.77 -6.14 -12.13
N GLU A 8 0.07 -6.70 -11.23
CA GLU A 8 -0.39 -7.66 -10.24
C GLU A 8 -1.39 -7.03 -9.28
N LEU A 9 -1.14 -5.81 -8.82
CA LEU A 9 -2.04 -5.12 -7.90
C LEU A 9 -3.38 -4.81 -8.55
N ARG A 10 -3.38 -4.42 -9.81
CA ARG A 10 -4.62 -4.19 -10.54
C ARG A 10 -5.43 -5.47 -10.69
N GLU A 11 -4.75 -6.59 -10.88
CA GLU A 11 -5.43 -7.88 -10.94
C GLU A 11 -6.04 -8.24 -9.59
N LEU A 12 -5.34 -7.99 -8.48
CA LEU A 12 -5.87 -8.21 -7.14
C LEU A 12 -7.10 -7.34 -6.88
N VAL A 13 -7.10 -6.11 -7.37
CA VAL A 13 -8.27 -5.24 -7.26
C VAL A 13 -9.44 -5.83 -8.03
N ARG A 14 -9.19 -6.33 -9.23
CA ARG A 14 -10.23 -6.96 -10.04
C ARG A 14 -10.83 -8.18 -9.33
N LEU A 15 -10.01 -8.92 -8.60
CA LEU A 15 -10.43 -10.09 -7.84
C LEU A 15 -11.11 -9.76 -6.51
N GLY A 16 -11.12 -8.48 -6.12
CA GLY A 16 -11.76 -8.06 -4.87
C GLY A 16 -10.92 -8.28 -3.62
N VAL A 17 -9.63 -8.59 -3.76
CA VAL A 17 -8.74 -8.83 -2.62
C VAL A 17 -7.78 -7.68 -2.36
N ALA A 18 -7.94 -6.59 -3.09
CA ALA A 18 -7.20 -5.35 -2.88
C ALA A 18 -8.05 -4.18 -3.35
N GLU A 19 -7.69 -2.99 -2.91
CA GLU A 19 -8.37 -1.77 -3.35
C GLU A 19 -7.31 -0.69 -3.63
N ASP A 20 -7.51 0.05 -4.71
CA ASP A 20 -6.60 1.11 -5.12
C ASP A 20 -6.99 2.40 -4.41
N TYR A 21 -6.18 2.82 -3.44
CA TYR A 21 -6.40 4.07 -2.71
C TYR A 21 -5.82 5.28 -3.43
N THR A 22 -5.02 5.07 -4.47
CA THR A 22 -4.43 6.18 -5.22
C THR A 22 -5.50 7.11 -5.78
N ASN A 23 -6.63 6.56 -6.20
CA ASN A 23 -7.73 7.31 -6.76
C ASN A 23 -8.77 7.76 -5.73
N LYS A 24 -8.43 7.65 -4.46
CA LYS A 24 -9.31 8.05 -3.35
C LYS A 24 -8.53 9.00 -2.44
N PRO A 25 -8.53 10.31 -2.74
CA PRO A 25 -7.64 11.27 -2.05
C PRO A 25 -7.74 11.24 -0.53
N SER A 26 -8.93 11.11 0.03
CA SER A 26 -9.10 11.10 1.47
C SER A 26 -8.47 9.88 2.11
N GLU A 27 -8.74 8.70 1.57
CA GLU A 27 -8.18 7.44 2.06
C GLU A 27 -6.67 7.40 1.87
N TYR A 28 -6.19 7.91 0.75
CA TYR A 28 -4.77 7.98 0.42
C TYR A 28 -4.01 8.79 1.47
N ILE A 29 -4.46 10.02 1.71
CA ILE A 29 -3.80 10.92 2.66
C ILE A 29 -3.89 10.37 4.08
N TYR A 30 -5.07 9.89 4.47
CA TYR A 30 -5.27 9.31 5.80
C TYR A 30 -4.32 8.13 6.04
N THR A 31 -4.23 7.24 5.06
CA THR A 31 -3.40 6.04 5.19
C THR A 31 -1.93 6.39 5.29
N LEU A 32 -1.44 7.30 4.45
CA LEU A 32 -0.04 7.71 4.51
C LEU A 32 0.31 8.32 5.87
N ARG A 33 -0.55 9.21 6.38
CA ARG A 33 -0.32 9.83 7.69
C ARG A 33 -0.35 8.81 8.81
N ARG A 34 -1.25 7.85 8.73
CA ARG A 34 -1.33 6.80 9.73
C ARG A 34 -0.08 5.93 9.71
N LEU A 35 0.39 5.54 8.54
CA LEU A 35 1.58 4.72 8.43
C LEU A 35 2.81 5.45 8.98
N GLU A 36 2.92 6.74 8.75
CA GLU A 36 4.00 7.54 9.33
C GLU A 36 3.91 7.57 10.85
N LYS A 37 2.70 7.67 11.40
CA LYS A 37 2.49 7.76 12.83
C LYS A 37 2.79 6.46 13.56
N VAL A 38 2.32 5.33 13.03
CA VAL A 38 2.46 4.05 13.73
C VAL A 38 3.79 3.36 13.46
N GLY A 39 4.55 3.85 12.50
CA GLY A 39 5.84 3.26 12.17
C GLY A 39 5.69 1.99 11.37
N TYR A 40 5.62 2.11 10.08
CA TYR A 40 5.59 0.96 9.20
C TYR A 40 7.00 0.40 9.02
N SER A 41 7.09 -0.82 8.50
CA SER A 41 8.36 -1.45 8.20
C SER A 41 9.16 -0.57 7.26
N SER A 42 10.33 -0.17 7.70
CA SER A 42 11.19 0.70 6.92
C SER A 42 11.75 -0.01 5.70
N GLY A 43 12.19 0.78 4.73
CA GLY A 43 12.86 0.26 3.56
C GLY A 43 11.97 -0.30 2.49
N VAL A 44 10.67 -0.27 2.70
CA VAL A 44 9.73 -0.81 1.72
C VAL A 44 9.11 0.24 0.84
N TYR A 45 9.30 1.49 1.13
CA TYR A 45 9.00 2.51 0.15
C TYR A 45 9.82 2.21 -1.06
N GLY A 46 9.18 1.95 -2.12
CA GLY A 46 10.00 1.62 -3.22
C GLY A 46 9.38 1.93 -4.53
N ILE A 47 10.24 2.00 -5.49
CA ILE A 47 9.83 2.05 -6.87
C ILE A 47 9.39 0.67 -7.34
N ASN A 48 9.60 -0.36 -6.53
CA ASN A 48 9.41 -1.76 -6.90
C ASN A 48 8.26 -2.46 -6.16
N GLY A 49 7.34 -1.70 -5.61
CA GLY A 49 6.14 -2.30 -5.02
C GLY A 49 6.38 -2.95 -3.68
N GLY A 50 6.88 -2.20 -2.72
CA GLY A 50 7.10 -2.70 -1.38
C GLY A 50 5.83 -2.98 -0.61
N LEU A 51 5.87 -4.02 0.23
CA LEU A 51 4.79 -4.37 1.13
C LEU A 51 5.01 -3.66 2.45
N VAL A 52 3.97 -3.02 2.98
CA VAL A 52 4.02 -2.24 4.21
C VAL A 52 2.92 -2.71 5.14
N GLU A 53 3.23 -2.82 6.42
CA GLU A 53 2.25 -3.22 7.42
C GLU A 53 2.01 -2.10 8.42
N ASP A 54 0.73 -1.85 8.72
CA ASP A 54 0.34 -1.04 9.87
C ASP A 54 0.58 -1.88 11.11
N THR A 55 1.56 -1.48 11.93
CA THR A 55 2.00 -2.28 13.06
C THR A 55 0.95 -2.39 14.18
N GLU A 56 -0.03 -1.52 14.22
CA GLU A 56 -1.08 -1.56 15.23
C GLU A 56 -2.23 -2.48 14.85
N THR A 57 -2.55 -2.54 13.57
CA THR A 57 -3.73 -3.30 13.11
C THR A 57 -3.37 -4.56 12.35
N GLY A 58 -2.14 -4.67 11.87
CA GLY A 58 -1.73 -5.76 11.00
C GLY A 58 -2.18 -5.61 9.56
N GLN A 59 -2.81 -4.49 9.22
CA GLN A 59 -3.29 -4.26 7.87
C GLN A 59 -2.12 -4.08 6.91
N LEU A 60 -2.18 -4.75 5.77
CA LEU A 60 -1.12 -4.70 4.77
C LEU A 60 -1.48 -3.74 3.64
N TYR A 61 -0.44 -3.08 3.14
CA TYR A 61 -0.55 -2.15 2.01
C TYR A 61 0.60 -2.42 1.05
N ALA A 62 0.40 -2.08 -0.21
CA ALA A 62 1.47 -2.08 -1.19
C ALA A 62 1.68 -0.67 -1.71
N ILE A 63 2.92 -0.21 -1.71
CA ILE A 63 3.29 1.14 -2.16
C ILE A 63 4.25 1.03 -3.33
N ILE A 64 3.94 1.70 -4.42
CA ILE A 64 4.77 1.70 -5.62
C ILE A 64 5.10 3.15 -5.97
N GLY A 65 6.34 3.38 -6.43
CA GLY A 65 6.72 4.65 -6.98
C GLY A 65 6.80 5.77 -5.96
N ARG A 66 7.41 5.53 -4.81
CA ARG A 66 7.57 6.53 -3.75
C ARG A 66 6.22 7.13 -3.33
N CYS A 67 5.27 6.25 -3.07
CA CYS A 67 3.93 6.64 -2.66
C CYS A 67 3.06 7.22 -3.76
N SER A 68 3.46 7.09 -5.02
CA SER A 68 2.61 7.54 -6.11
C SER A 68 1.44 6.59 -6.33
N ASN A 69 1.54 5.34 -5.89
CA ASN A 69 0.47 4.35 -5.96
C ASN A 69 0.38 3.62 -4.62
N LEU A 70 -0.82 3.61 -4.04
CA LEU A 70 -1.07 2.97 -2.74
C LEU A 70 -2.27 2.04 -2.88
N PHE A 71 -2.07 0.79 -2.47
CA PHE A 71 -3.13 -0.22 -2.49
C PHE A 71 -3.27 -0.82 -1.10
N ILE A 72 -4.51 -1.03 -0.65
CA ILE A 72 -4.77 -1.80 0.56
C ILE A 72 -4.98 -3.26 0.15
N LEU A 73 -4.39 -4.18 0.91
CA LEU A 73 -4.51 -5.62 0.67
C LEU A 73 -5.40 -6.22 1.75
N PHE A 74 -6.47 -6.86 1.33
CA PHE A 74 -7.41 -7.48 2.28
C PHE A 74 -6.98 -8.87 2.74
#